data_ef4ffe35e63d11c17c4afdf11873c24b
#
_entry.id   ef4ffe35e63d11c17c4afdf11873c24b
#
_cell.length_a   1.000
_cell.length_b   1.000
_cell.length_c   1.000
_cell.angle_alpha   90.00
_cell.angle_beta   90.00
_cell.angle_gamma   90.00
#
_symmetry.space_group_name_H-M   'P 1'
#
loop_
_entity.id
_entity.type
_entity.pdbx_description
1 polymer ?
#
loop_
_entity_poly.entity_id
_entity_poly.type
_entity_poly.pdbx_seq_one_letter_code
_entity_poly.pdbx_strand_id
1 'polypeptide(L)'
;DWWLTVFYGFPIFAWIPTHNKNHHRFNNREGDDSITYRVSERNNFLTLISYPTISGYYQQKAIFDYLKDLKANNKEKYWLCISQYVILFLWIAGALLLDWQKALLFVIIPQQVSLFSVLIFNYVQHVHANEESEWNHSRNFTGFLNFMLFNNGYHTIHHHKAGLHWNKVPEAHKEIQDNINPILMERSFWWYIVRVYIISIFVPKLRTNSMRLERMRE
;
A
#
# COMPACT_ATOMS: atom_id res chain seq x y z
N ASP A 1 6.89 12.94 13.28
CA ASP A 1 5.59 12.52 12.71
C ASP A 1 4.85 13.65 12.00
N TRP A 2 4.76 14.88 12.58
CA TRP A 2 4.06 16.02 11.97
C TRP A 2 4.68 16.43 10.61
N TRP A 3 6.00 16.47 10.53
CA TRP A 3 6.72 16.80 9.31
C TRP A 3 6.38 15.82 8.16
N LEU A 4 6.40 14.53 8.45
CA LEU A 4 5.99 13.51 7.48
C LEU A 4 4.52 13.64 7.08
N THR A 5 3.64 13.98 8.02
CA THR A 5 2.22 14.21 7.77
C THR A 5 1.99 15.30 6.71
N VAL A 6 2.74 16.41 6.83
CA VAL A 6 2.63 17.55 5.92
C VAL A 6 3.03 17.18 4.49
N PHE A 7 4.11 16.42 4.30
CA PHE A 7 4.55 16.01 2.96
C PHE A 7 3.76 14.84 2.40
N TYR A 8 3.35 13.91 3.27
CA TYR A 8 2.58 12.74 2.86
C TYR A 8 1.13 13.09 2.47
N GLY A 9 0.57 14.16 3.04
CA GLY A 9 -0.80 14.60 2.78
C GLY A 9 -1.89 13.85 3.53
N PHE A 10 -1.48 13.04 4.53
CA PHE A 10 -2.37 12.33 5.45
C PHE A 10 -1.67 12.11 6.79
N PRO A 11 -2.39 12.09 7.94
CA PRO A 11 -1.79 11.84 9.23
C PRO A 11 -1.02 10.53 9.29
N ILE A 12 0.29 10.60 9.57
CA ILE A 12 1.17 9.44 9.48
C ILE A 12 0.85 8.35 10.51
N PHE A 13 0.20 8.71 11.62
CA PHE A 13 -0.24 7.72 12.62
C PHE A 13 -1.20 6.69 12.02
N ALA A 14 -1.92 7.04 10.94
CA ALA A 14 -2.89 6.15 10.30
C ALA A 14 -2.27 4.84 9.80
N TRP A 15 -0.97 4.83 9.51
CA TRP A 15 -0.22 3.61 9.19
C TRP A 15 -0.28 2.56 10.30
N ILE A 16 -0.39 2.97 11.56
CA ILE A 16 -0.47 2.04 12.69
C ILE A 16 -1.73 1.18 12.62
N PRO A 17 -2.95 1.74 12.59
CA PRO A 17 -4.17 0.94 12.52
C PRO A 17 -4.36 0.25 11.17
N THR A 18 -4.09 0.92 10.05
CA THR A 18 -4.42 0.42 8.71
C THR A 18 -3.39 -0.60 8.20
N HIS A 19 -2.11 -0.29 8.31
CA HIS A 19 -1.05 -1.14 7.78
C HIS A 19 -0.55 -2.13 8.83
N ASN A 20 -0.02 -1.63 9.97
CA ASN A 20 0.65 -2.50 10.93
C ASN A 20 -0.30 -3.43 11.69
N LYS A 21 -1.49 -2.93 12.11
CA LYS A 21 -2.44 -3.71 12.92
C LYS A 21 -3.49 -4.45 12.08
N ASN A 22 -3.85 -3.95 10.91
CA ASN A 22 -4.84 -4.56 10.03
C ASN A 22 -4.17 -5.33 8.90
N HIS A 23 -3.55 -4.67 7.93
CA HIS A 23 -3.01 -5.30 6.73
C HIS A 23 -1.97 -6.40 7.02
N HIS A 24 -0.96 -6.16 7.86
CA HIS A 24 0.01 -7.19 8.26
C HIS A 24 -0.61 -8.37 8.98
N ARG A 25 -1.69 -8.14 9.75
CA ARG A 25 -2.41 -9.21 10.45
C ARG A 25 -3.20 -10.09 9.50
N PHE A 26 -3.91 -9.50 8.55
CA PHE A 26 -4.83 -10.19 7.67
C PHE A 26 -4.24 -10.52 6.30
N ASN A 27 -3.24 -9.77 5.84
CA ASN A 27 -2.44 -10.05 4.64
C ASN A 27 -3.30 -10.37 3.41
N ASN A 28 -4.15 -9.43 3.01
CA ASN A 28 -5.11 -9.56 1.90
C ASN A 28 -6.21 -10.62 2.11
N ARG A 29 -6.34 -11.23 3.31
CA ARG A 29 -7.43 -12.15 3.67
C ARG A 29 -8.65 -11.39 4.16
N GLU A 30 -9.74 -12.13 4.41
CA GLU A 30 -10.94 -11.57 5.03
C GLU A 30 -10.60 -10.89 6.36
N GLY A 31 -11.09 -9.66 6.55
CA GLY A 31 -10.73 -8.79 7.67
C GLY A 31 -9.66 -7.73 7.33
N ASP A 32 -8.97 -7.85 6.19
CA ASP A 32 -8.09 -6.80 5.70
C ASP A 32 -8.92 -5.67 5.07
N ASP A 33 -8.78 -4.45 5.59
CA ASP A 33 -9.48 -3.29 5.04
C ASP A 33 -8.95 -2.91 3.63
N SER A 34 -7.76 -3.40 3.28
CA SER A 34 -7.08 -3.17 2.00
C SER A 34 -7.13 -4.36 1.03
N ILE A 35 -8.12 -5.25 1.15
CA ILE A 35 -8.32 -6.38 0.22
C ILE A 35 -8.32 -5.91 -1.23
N THR A 36 -7.50 -6.53 -2.07
CA THR A 36 -7.33 -6.15 -3.48
C THR A 36 -8.47 -6.64 -4.39
N TYR A 37 -9.19 -7.68 -3.98
CA TYR A 37 -10.29 -8.30 -4.73
C TYR A 37 -11.69 -7.91 -4.22
N ARG A 38 -11.80 -6.88 -3.37
CA ARG A 38 -13.07 -6.45 -2.74
C ARG A 38 -14.20 -6.17 -3.72
N VAL A 39 -13.88 -5.57 -4.86
CA VAL A 39 -14.88 -5.21 -5.89
C VAL A 39 -14.78 -6.14 -7.09
N SER A 40 -13.63 -6.65 -7.42
CA SER A 40 -13.40 -7.46 -8.60
C SER A 40 -12.14 -8.30 -8.48
N GLU A 41 -12.24 -9.55 -8.94
CA GLU A 41 -11.07 -10.44 -9.12
C GLU A 41 -10.24 -10.11 -10.38
N ARG A 42 -10.65 -9.10 -11.14
CA ARG A 42 -9.91 -8.69 -12.34
C ARG A 42 -8.72 -7.82 -11.95
N ASN A 43 -7.60 -8.04 -12.64
CA ASN A 43 -6.43 -7.17 -12.55
C ASN A 43 -6.29 -6.42 -13.88
N ASN A 44 -6.84 -5.23 -13.96
CA ASN A 44 -6.84 -4.38 -15.15
C ASN A 44 -6.72 -2.90 -14.77
N PHE A 45 -6.66 -2.02 -15.77
CA PHE A 45 -6.47 -0.59 -15.55
C PHE A 45 -7.56 0.04 -14.65
N LEU A 46 -8.83 -0.36 -14.83
CA LEU A 46 -9.93 0.19 -14.02
C LEU A 46 -9.80 -0.23 -12.55
N THR A 47 -9.49 -1.50 -12.27
CA THR A 47 -9.27 -1.96 -10.89
C THR A 47 -8.05 -1.30 -10.26
N LEU A 48 -6.98 -1.09 -11.02
CA LEU A 48 -5.78 -0.38 -10.55
C LEU A 48 -6.12 1.04 -10.09
N ILE A 49 -6.79 1.83 -10.93
CA ILE A 49 -7.06 3.25 -10.61
C ILE A 49 -8.19 3.47 -9.59
N SER A 50 -9.13 2.53 -9.48
CA SER A 50 -10.22 2.62 -8.50
C SER A 50 -9.82 2.12 -7.11
N TYR A 51 -8.85 1.22 -7.03
CA TYR A 51 -8.43 0.61 -5.78
C TYR A 51 -8.02 1.62 -4.68
N PRO A 52 -7.22 2.66 -4.95
CA PRO A 52 -6.82 3.61 -3.92
C PRO A 52 -8.01 4.28 -3.21
N THR A 53 -9.02 4.70 -3.98
CA THR A 53 -10.23 5.32 -3.41
C THR A 53 -11.05 4.31 -2.59
N ILE A 54 -11.21 3.10 -3.11
CA ILE A 54 -11.98 2.03 -2.44
C ILE A 54 -11.27 1.62 -1.15
N SER A 55 -9.98 1.30 -1.23
CA SER A 55 -9.18 0.91 -0.06
C SER A 55 -9.12 2.02 0.98
N GLY A 56 -8.89 3.27 0.56
CA GLY A 56 -8.89 4.42 1.46
C GLY A 56 -10.22 4.61 2.20
N TYR A 57 -11.35 4.34 1.56
CA TYR A 57 -12.66 4.38 2.21
C TYR A 57 -12.79 3.33 3.32
N TYR A 58 -12.46 2.08 3.03
CA TYR A 58 -12.59 0.98 4.01
C TYR A 58 -11.62 1.13 5.19
N GLN A 59 -10.43 1.62 4.96
CA GLN A 59 -9.43 1.88 6.00
C GLN A 59 -9.87 2.94 7.05
N GLN A 60 -10.87 3.79 6.73
CA GLN A 60 -11.36 4.78 7.71
C GLN A 60 -11.87 4.13 8.98
N LYS A 61 -12.50 2.96 8.89
CA LYS A 61 -12.99 2.24 10.07
C LYS A 61 -11.86 1.92 11.06
N ALA A 62 -10.76 1.36 10.58
CA ALA A 62 -9.60 1.05 11.43
C ALA A 62 -9.04 2.31 12.11
N ILE A 63 -9.00 3.44 11.39
CA ILE A 63 -8.53 4.72 11.92
C ILE A 63 -9.47 5.22 13.05
N PHE A 64 -10.78 5.21 12.82
CA PHE A 64 -11.77 5.64 13.81
C PHE A 64 -11.76 4.76 15.06
N ASP A 65 -11.72 3.45 14.89
CA ASP A 65 -11.68 2.49 16.00
C ASP A 65 -10.39 2.69 16.84
N TYR A 66 -9.27 2.93 16.18
CA TYR A 66 -8.00 3.22 16.86
C TYR A 66 -8.04 4.53 17.65
N LEU A 67 -8.57 5.60 17.06
CA LEU A 67 -8.73 6.89 17.77
C LEU A 67 -9.69 6.77 18.95
N LYS A 68 -10.77 6.00 18.81
CA LYS A 68 -11.72 5.75 19.89
C LYS A 68 -11.06 5.01 21.06
N ASP A 69 -10.27 3.98 20.75
CA ASP A 69 -9.50 3.24 21.77
C ASP A 69 -8.49 4.16 22.47
N LEU A 70 -7.71 4.94 21.72
CA LEU A 70 -6.75 5.89 22.29
C LEU A 70 -7.44 6.93 23.18
N LYS A 71 -8.60 7.45 22.79
CA LYS A 71 -9.35 8.43 23.58
C LYS A 71 -9.75 7.87 24.93
N ALA A 72 -10.06 6.58 24.99
CA ALA A 72 -10.42 5.89 26.25
C ALA A 72 -9.19 5.53 27.09
N ASN A 73 -8.12 5.03 26.47
CA ASN A 73 -7.04 4.34 27.14
C ASN A 73 -5.70 5.10 27.16
N ASN A 74 -5.49 6.06 26.25
CA ASN A 74 -4.24 6.84 26.15
C ASN A 74 -4.49 8.23 25.55
N LYS A 75 -4.93 9.16 26.39
CA LYS A 75 -5.30 10.52 25.98
C LYS A 75 -4.12 11.31 25.39
N GLU A 76 -2.91 11.11 25.89
CA GLU A 76 -1.73 11.80 25.36
C GLU A 76 -1.51 11.42 23.90
N LYS A 77 -1.49 10.11 23.59
CA LYS A 77 -1.32 9.61 22.25
C LYS A 77 -2.52 9.97 21.34
N TYR A 78 -3.73 10.01 21.89
CA TYR A 78 -4.89 10.50 21.16
C TYR A 78 -4.70 11.94 20.67
N TRP A 79 -4.29 12.86 21.56
CA TRP A 79 -4.07 14.25 21.19
C TRP A 79 -2.89 14.43 20.25
N LEU A 80 -1.84 13.60 20.34
CA LEU A 80 -0.77 13.55 19.37
C LEU A 80 -1.29 13.17 17.96
N CYS A 81 -2.20 12.20 17.87
CA CYS A 81 -2.83 11.83 16.59
C CYS A 81 -3.72 12.96 16.04
N ILE A 82 -4.52 13.58 16.89
CA ILE A 82 -5.40 14.70 16.52
C ILE A 82 -4.56 15.91 16.05
N SER A 83 -3.44 16.20 16.70
CA SER A 83 -2.57 17.30 16.28
C SER A 83 -2.00 17.13 14.87
N GLN A 84 -1.87 15.91 14.37
CA GLN A 84 -1.45 15.66 12.98
C GLN A 84 -2.52 16.12 11.97
N TYR A 85 -3.81 15.92 12.26
CA TYR A 85 -4.90 16.46 11.44
C TYR A 85 -4.92 17.99 11.47
N VAL A 86 -4.73 18.57 12.67
CA VAL A 86 -4.72 20.03 12.83
C VAL A 86 -3.57 20.66 12.03
N ILE A 87 -2.37 20.12 12.14
CA ILE A 87 -1.20 20.63 11.42
C ILE A 87 -1.38 20.47 9.90
N LEU A 88 -1.89 19.34 9.43
CA LEU A 88 -2.17 19.14 8.01
C LEU A 88 -3.20 20.14 7.49
N PHE A 89 -4.27 20.35 8.25
CA PHE A 89 -5.29 21.35 7.91
C PHE A 89 -4.71 22.76 7.85
N LEU A 90 -3.96 23.17 8.87
CA LEU A 90 -3.33 24.50 8.92
C LEU A 90 -2.32 24.70 7.78
N TRP A 91 -1.57 23.65 7.44
CA TRP A 91 -0.64 23.68 6.31
C TRP A 91 -1.35 23.92 4.98
N ILE A 92 -2.38 23.13 4.69
CA ILE A 92 -3.14 23.24 3.43
C ILE A 92 -3.89 24.57 3.39
N ALA A 93 -4.56 24.97 4.47
CA ALA A 93 -5.28 26.24 4.54
C ALA A 93 -4.32 27.43 4.38
N GLY A 94 -3.18 27.42 5.06
CA GLY A 94 -2.16 28.47 4.92
C GLY A 94 -1.62 28.58 3.49
N ALA A 95 -1.31 27.46 2.85
CA ALA A 95 -0.87 27.43 1.46
C ALA A 95 -1.92 28.00 0.51
N LEU A 96 -3.19 27.61 0.67
CA LEU A 96 -4.31 28.10 -0.15
C LEU A 96 -4.56 29.60 0.04
N LEU A 97 -4.41 30.12 1.26
CA LEU A 97 -4.58 31.55 1.55
C LEU A 97 -3.44 32.40 0.98
N LEU A 98 -2.21 31.85 0.91
CA LEU A 98 -1.08 32.55 0.33
C LEU A 98 -1.14 32.63 -1.19
N ASP A 99 -1.38 31.51 -1.85
CA ASP A 99 -1.51 31.42 -3.31
C ASP A 99 -2.17 30.09 -3.66
N TRP A 100 -3.46 30.11 -3.94
CA TRP A 100 -4.22 28.87 -4.18
C TRP A 100 -3.75 28.08 -5.40
N GLN A 101 -3.25 28.74 -6.45
CA GLN A 101 -2.74 28.06 -7.65
C GLN A 101 -1.45 27.29 -7.34
N LYS A 102 -0.53 27.94 -6.64
CA LYS A 102 0.71 27.29 -6.21
C LYS A 102 0.44 26.22 -5.15
N ALA A 103 -0.49 26.45 -4.23
CA ALA A 103 -0.92 25.44 -3.26
C ALA A 103 -1.46 24.18 -3.95
N LEU A 104 -2.30 24.35 -4.99
CA LEU A 104 -2.80 23.23 -5.77
C LEU A 104 -1.65 22.45 -6.44
N LEU A 105 -0.76 23.15 -7.14
CA LEU A 105 0.32 22.51 -7.94
C LEU A 105 1.44 21.93 -7.10
N PHE A 106 1.84 22.58 -6.00
CA PHE A 106 3.05 22.20 -5.24
C PHE A 106 2.78 21.58 -3.87
N VAL A 107 1.53 21.58 -3.41
CA VAL A 107 1.12 20.96 -2.14
C VAL A 107 0.09 19.87 -2.39
N ILE A 108 -1.11 20.22 -2.86
CA ILE A 108 -2.23 19.29 -2.90
C ILE A 108 -2.02 18.16 -3.92
N ILE A 109 -1.66 18.50 -5.16
CA ILE A 109 -1.42 17.48 -6.20
C ILE A 109 -0.28 16.53 -5.80
N PRO A 110 0.91 16.98 -5.37
CA PRO A 110 1.96 16.06 -4.91
C PRO A 110 1.52 15.16 -3.75
N GLN A 111 0.77 15.69 -2.78
CA GLN A 111 0.23 14.88 -1.68
C GLN A 111 -0.74 13.81 -2.20
N GLN A 112 -1.66 14.14 -3.12
CA GLN A 112 -2.58 13.16 -3.69
C GLN A 112 -1.82 12.09 -4.50
N VAL A 113 -0.81 12.48 -5.28
CA VAL A 113 0.04 11.54 -6.02
C VAL A 113 0.78 10.61 -5.05
N SER A 114 1.28 11.12 -3.93
CA SER A 114 1.94 10.31 -2.89
C SER A 114 1.00 9.26 -2.31
N LEU A 115 -0.17 9.67 -1.84
CA LEU A 115 -1.20 8.78 -1.28
C LEU A 115 -1.65 7.71 -2.29
N PHE A 116 -1.91 8.13 -3.52
CA PHE A 116 -2.33 7.25 -4.60
C PHE A 116 -1.24 6.22 -4.91
N SER A 117 0.01 6.65 -5.01
CA SER A 117 1.15 5.78 -5.32
C SER A 117 1.36 4.69 -4.27
N VAL A 118 1.26 5.02 -2.99
CA VAL A 118 1.41 4.04 -1.90
C VAL A 118 0.33 2.96 -1.98
N LEU A 119 -0.92 3.33 -2.23
CA LEU A 119 -2.01 2.38 -2.37
C LEU A 119 -1.91 1.56 -3.68
N ILE A 120 -1.44 2.15 -4.78
CA ILE A 120 -1.10 1.41 -6.00
C ILE A 120 -0.02 0.37 -5.72
N PHE A 121 1.01 0.70 -4.95
CA PHE A 121 2.04 -0.27 -4.57
C PHE A 121 1.44 -1.44 -3.80
N ASN A 122 0.63 -1.18 -2.78
CA ASN A 122 -0.07 -2.22 -2.05
C ASN A 122 -0.91 -3.11 -2.98
N TYR A 123 -1.66 -2.51 -3.89
CA TYR A 123 -2.47 -3.25 -4.86
C TYR A 123 -1.63 -4.20 -5.71
N VAL A 124 -0.60 -3.71 -6.37
CA VAL A 124 0.20 -4.53 -7.30
C VAL A 124 1.03 -5.60 -6.61
N GLN A 125 1.32 -5.41 -5.32
CA GLN A 125 2.02 -6.39 -4.50
C GLN A 125 1.11 -7.55 -4.07
N HIS A 126 -0.19 -7.34 -3.93
CA HIS A 126 -1.12 -8.37 -3.46
C HIS A 126 -2.10 -8.92 -4.50
N VAL A 127 -2.40 -8.13 -5.55
CA VAL A 127 -3.36 -8.56 -6.57
C VAL A 127 -2.90 -9.84 -7.26
N HIS A 128 -3.82 -10.82 -7.37
CA HIS A 128 -3.60 -12.13 -8.00
C HIS A 128 -2.53 -13.00 -7.30
N ALA A 129 -2.09 -12.64 -6.10
CA ALA A 129 -1.32 -13.52 -5.23
C ALA A 129 -2.25 -14.52 -4.51
N ASN A 130 -1.68 -15.49 -3.79
CA ASN A 130 -2.43 -16.43 -2.97
C ASN A 130 -2.27 -16.06 -1.48
N GLU A 131 -3.21 -15.33 -0.94
CA GLU A 131 -3.21 -14.79 0.42
C GLU A 131 -3.11 -15.83 1.53
N GLU A 132 -3.48 -17.10 1.25
CA GLU A 132 -3.38 -18.20 2.20
C GLU A 132 -2.02 -18.93 2.15
N SER A 133 -1.21 -18.64 1.13
CA SER A 133 0.11 -19.25 1.00
C SER A 133 1.13 -18.56 1.89
N GLU A 134 1.98 -19.32 2.54
CA GLU A 134 3.09 -18.82 3.34
C GLU A 134 4.06 -17.96 2.48
N TRP A 135 4.35 -18.38 1.25
CA TRP A 135 5.37 -17.75 0.40
C TRP A 135 4.81 -16.98 -0.79
N ASN A 136 3.58 -17.27 -1.21
CA ASN A 136 2.99 -16.74 -2.44
C ASN A 136 1.87 -15.71 -2.18
N HIS A 137 1.82 -15.11 -0.98
CA HIS A 137 0.82 -14.12 -0.60
C HIS A 137 1.08 -12.73 -1.18
N SER A 138 2.25 -12.50 -1.78
CA SER A 138 2.60 -11.20 -2.34
C SER A 138 3.60 -11.28 -3.49
N ARG A 139 3.56 -10.28 -4.38
CA ARG A 139 4.51 -10.10 -5.48
C ARG A 139 5.70 -9.28 -5.01
N ASN A 140 6.88 -9.67 -5.49
CA ASN A 140 8.15 -9.04 -5.16
C ASN A 140 8.72 -8.30 -6.38
N PHE A 141 9.19 -7.06 -6.14
CA PHE A 141 9.87 -6.25 -7.13
C PHE A 141 11.34 -6.09 -6.76
N THR A 142 12.26 -6.58 -7.59
CA THR A 142 13.69 -6.70 -7.25
C THR A 142 14.59 -5.67 -7.94
N GLY A 143 14.04 -4.82 -8.81
CA GLY A 143 14.80 -3.88 -9.62
C GLY A 143 15.15 -2.57 -8.92
N PHE A 144 15.65 -1.60 -9.71
CA PHE A 144 16.15 -0.31 -9.21
C PHE A 144 15.13 0.45 -8.34
N LEU A 145 13.84 0.40 -8.70
CA LEU A 145 12.81 1.06 -7.88
C LEU A 145 12.73 0.49 -6.45
N ASN A 146 12.99 -0.81 -6.28
CA ASN A 146 13.06 -1.43 -4.96
C ASN A 146 14.13 -0.78 -4.08
N PHE A 147 15.32 -0.52 -4.65
CA PHE A 147 16.38 0.21 -3.94
C PHE A 147 15.92 1.63 -3.53
N MET A 148 15.26 2.36 -4.43
CA MET A 148 14.71 3.71 -4.15
C MET A 148 13.64 3.70 -3.06
N LEU A 149 12.95 2.59 -2.88
CA LEU A 149 11.90 2.39 -1.87
C LEU A 149 12.41 1.64 -0.63
N PHE A 150 13.69 1.76 -0.29
CA PHE A 150 14.28 1.13 0.90
C PHE A 150 14.00 -0.38 0.96
N ASN A 151 14.10 -1.07 -0.18
CA ASN A 151 13.89 -2.51 -0.31
C ASN A 151 12.46 -3.03 0.01
N ASN A 152 11.46 -2.14 0.07
CA ASN A 152 10.06 -2.52 0.31
C ASN A 152 9.43 -3.35 -0.84
N GLY A 153 10.11 -3.44 -1.97
CA GLY A 153 9.72 -4.33 -3.07
C GLY A 153 9.90 -5.81 -2.75
N TYR A 154 10.73 -6.20 -1.79
CA TYR A 154 10.82 -7.57 -1.26
C TYR A 154 9.65 -7.84 -0.29
N HIS A 155 8.44 -7.84 -0.82
CA HIS A 155 7.23 -7.71 -0.04
C HIS A 155 6.87 -8.95 0.77
N THR A 156 7.21 -10.15 0.28
CA THR A 156 7.00 -11.39 1.03
C THR A 156 7.78 -11.38 2.34
N ILE A 157 9.08 -11.06 2.30
CA ILE A 157 9.87 -10.98 3.54
C ILE A 157 9.49 -9.79 4.42
N HIS A 158 8.97 -8.70 3.82
CA HIS A 158 8.43 -7.58 4.59
C HIS A 158 7.24 -8.01 5.46
N HIS A 159 6.33 -8.85 4.97
CA HIS A 159 5.25 -9.41 5.78
C HIS A 159 5.74 -10.38 6.85
N HIS A 160 6.72 -11.23 6.54
CA HIS A 160 7.28 -12.18 7.51
C HIS A 160 8.08 -11.50 8.63
N LYS A 161 8.82 -10.45 8.30
CA LYS A 161 9.75 -9.76 9.20
C LYS A 161 9.55 -8.24 9.13
N ALA A 162 8.33 -7.76 9.42
CA ALA A 162 7.94 -6.34 9.28
C ALA A 162 8.84 -5.35 10.04
N GLY A 163 9.47 -5.76 11.13
CA GLY A 163 10.42 -4.95 11.90
C GLY A 163 11.86 -5.03 11.42
N LEU A 164 12.15 -5.77 10.34
CA LEU A 164 13.51 -5.91 9.85
C LEU A 164 13.99 -4.59 9.22
N HIS A 165 15.20 -4.15 9.62
CA HIS A 165 15.78 -2.94 9.05
C HIS A 165 16.02 -3.11 7.54
N TRP A 166 15.64 -2.10 6.76
CA TRP A 166 15.60 -2.12 5.30
C TRP A 166 16.90 -2.61 4.62
N ASN A 167 18.08 -2.36 5.20
CA ASN A 167 19.35 -2.78 4.63
C ASN A 167 19.62 -4.30 4.76
N LYS A 168 18.90 -5.00 5.66
CA LYS A 168 18.98 -6.46 5.87
C LYS A 168 17.92 -7.23 5.06
N VAL A 169 16.95 -6.52 4.50
CA VAL A 169 15.85 -7.14 3.75
C VAL A 169 16.32 -7.93 2.51
N PRO A 170 17.30 -7.45 1.71
CA PRO A 170 17.79 -8.22 0.56
C PRO A 170 18.43 -9.57 0.94
N GLU A 171 19.16 -9.62 2.05
CA GLU A 171 19.77 -10.85 2.55
C GLU A 171 18.69 -11.84 3.03
N ALA A 172 17.76 -11.35 3.85
CA ALA A 172 16.65 -12.17 4.33
C ALA A 172 15.73 -12.65 3.20
N HIS A 173 15.56 -11.86 2.11
CA HIS A 173 14.82 -12.29 0.94
C HIS A 173 15.49 -13.46 0.22
N LYS A 174 16.82 -13.45 0.10
CA LYS A 174 17.57 -14.56 -0.51
C LYS A 174 17.35 -15.90 0.18
N GLU A 175 17.10 -15.89 1.50
CA GLU A 175 16.82 -17.12 2.27
C GLU A 175 15.50 -17.78 1.88
N ILE A 176 14.54 -17.01 1.38
CA ILE A 176 13.16 -17.47 1.08
C ILE A 176 12.80 -17.48 -0.41
N GLN A 177 13.61 -16.87 -1.28
CA GLN A 177 13.25 -16.62 -2.68
C GLN A 177 12.94 -17.90 -3.47
N ASP A 178 13.58 -19.01 -3.14
CA ASP A 178 13.40 -20.30 -3.82
C ASP A 178 12.03 -20.95 -3.49
N ASN A 179 11.38 -20.51 -2.41
CA ASN A 179 10.01 -20.92 -2.05
C ASN A 179 8.93 -20.08 -2.73
N ILE A 180 9.31 -18.93 -3.31
CA ILE A 180 8.37 -18.01 -3.95
C ILE A 180 8.16 -18.42 -5.40
N ASN A 181 6.89 -18.54 -5.81
CA ASN A 181 6.57 -18.84 -7.22
C ASN A 181 7.18 -17.76 -8.15
N PRO A 182 7.94 -18.15 -9.18
CA PRO A 182 8.59 -17.22 -10.11
C PRO A 182 7.65 -16.20 -10.76
N ILE A 183 6.37 -16.49 -10.90
CA ILE A 183 5.36 -15.56 -11.44
C ILE A 183 5.14 -14.32 -10.54
N LEU A 184 5.51 -14.42 -9.27
CA LEU A 184 5.45 -13.34 -8.30
C LEU A 184 6.78 -12.59 -8.14
N MET A 185 7.80 -12.94 -8.94
CA MET A 185 9.10 -12.28 -8.94
C MET A 185 9.25 -11.37 -10.16
N GLU A 186 9.16 -10.06 -9.96
CA GLU A 186 9.23 -9.06 -11.04
C GLU A 186 10.51 -8.22 -10.91
N ARG A 187 11.28 -8.12 -12.01
CA ARG A 187 12.50 -7.30 -12.02
C ARG A 187 12.22 -5.80 -12.12
N SER A 188 11.10 -5.41 -12.75
CA SER A 188 10.78 -4.01 -12.98
C SER A 188 9.31 -3.72 -12.67
N PHE A 189 9.07 -2.82 -11.74
CA PHE A 189 7.75 -2.28 -11.43
C PHE A 189 7.13 -1.59 -12.66
N TRP A 190 7.90 -0.74 -13.35
CA TRP A 190 7.40 0.00 -14.52
C TRP A 190 7.04 -0.92 -15.66
N TRP A 191 7.87 -1.95 -15.91
CA TRP A 191 7.54 -2.96 -16.92
C TRP A 191 6.28 -3.74 -16.55
N TYR A 192 6.11 -4.10 -15.29
CA TYR A 192 4.89 -4.74 -14.80
C TYR A 192 3.67 -3.86 -15.08
N ILE A 193 3.70 -2.58 -14.72
CA ILE A 193 2.60 -1.63 -14.96
C ILE A 193 2.27 -1.55 -16.46
N VAL A 194 3.26 -1.32 -17.30
CA VAL A 194 3.05 -1.20 -18.77
C VAL A 194 2.52 -2.52 -19.34
N ARG A 195 3.13 -3.65 -18.99
CA ARG A 195 2.76 -4.97 -19.50
C ARG A 195 1.34 -5.35 -19.11
N VAL A 196 1.00 -5.22 -17.81
CA VAL A 196 -0.26 -5.73 -17.26
C VAL A 196 -1.43 -4.77 -17.49
N TYR A 197 -1.22 -3.47 -17.47
CA TYR A 197 -2.33 -2.51 -17.50
C TYR A 197 -2.48 -1.77 -18.84
N ILE A 198 -1.47 -1.83 -19.73
CA ILE A 198 -1.52 -1.18 -21.03
C ILE A 198 -1.46 -2.24 -22.14
N ILE A 199 -0.35 -2.99 -22.24
CA ILE A 199 -0.13 -3.91 -23.38
C ILE A 199 -1.14 -5.07 -23.33
N SER A 200 -1.49 -5.57 -22.14
CA SER A 200 -2.43 -6.68 -21.98
C SER A 200 -3.85 -6.39 -22.48
N ILE A 201 -4.19 -5.12 -22.72
CA ILE A 201 -5.46 -4.73 -23.38
C ILE A 201 -5.49 -5.32 -24.80
N PHE A 202 -4.37 -5.25 -25.50
CA PHE A 202 -4.22 -5.72 -26.89
C PHE A 202 -3.69 -7.16 -26.97
N VAL A 203 -2.93 -7.59 -25.95
CA VAL A 203 -2.28 -8.90 -25.90
C VAL A 203 -2.71 -9.64 -24.64
N PRO A 204 -3.86 -10.34 -24.63
CA PRO A 204 -4.43 -10.98 -23.42
C PRO A 204 -3.51 -11.96 -22.70
N LYS A 205 -2.56 -12.57 -23.42
CA LYS A 205 -1.55 -13.49 -22.84
C LYS A 205 -0.63 -12.83 -21.80
N LEU A 206 -0.56 -11.50 -21.78
CA LEU A 206 0.27 -10.74 -20.84
C LEU A 206 -0.47 -10.37 -19.54
N ARG A 207 -1.74 -10.76 -19.40
CA ARG A 207 -2.50 -10.62 -18.16
C ARG A 207 -1.94 -11.52 -17.08
N THR A 208 -2.15 -11.14 -15.83
CA THR A 208 -1.87 -12.01 -14.69
C THR A 208 -3.06 -12.93 -14.43
N ASN A 209 -2.80 -14.13 -13.93
CA ASN A 209 -3.82 -15.04 -13.44
C ASN A 209 -3.89 -14.95 -11.91
N SER A 210 -5.09 -15.15 -11.35
CA SER A 210 -5.30 -15.14 -9.91
C SER A 210 -4.96 -16.51 -9.32
N MET A 211 -3.86 -16.58 -8.58
CA MET A 211 -3.49 -17.77 -7.81
C MET A 211 -4.55 -18.10 -6.74
N ARG A 212 -5.22 -17.06 -6.20
CA ARG A 212 -6.37 -17.24 -5.30
C ARG A 212 -7.50 -18.01 -5.97
N LEU A 213 -7.90 -17.62 -7.18
CA LEU A 213 -8.96 -18.32 -7.91
C LEU A 213 -8.54 -19.73 -8.36
N GLU A 214 -7.26 -19.93 -8.67
CA GLU A 214 -6.73 -21.26 -8.98
C GLU A 214 -6.88 -22.18 -7.76
N ARG A 215 -6.41 -21.77 -6.58
CA ARG A 215 -6.59 -22.50 -5.33
C ARG A 215 -8.05 -22.83 -5.00
N MET A 216 -8.99 -21.92 -5.27
CA MET A 216 -10.41 -22.14 -4.95
C MET A 216 -11.09 -23.16 -5.89
N ARG A 217 -10.44 -23.57 -6.97
CA ARG A 217 -10.94 -24.57 -7.91
C ARG A 217 -10.42 -25.99 -7.64
N GLU A 218 -9.33 -26.08 -6.87
CA GLU A 218 -8.77 -27.34 -6.37
C GLU A 218 -9.57 -27.86 -5.17
#